data_541b11fc2e16687268ac51261867e468
#
_entry.id   541b11fc2e16687268ac51261867e468
#
_cell.length_a   1.000
_cell.length_b   1.000
_cell.length_c   1.000
_cell.angle_alpha   90.00
_cell.angle_beta   90.00
_cell.angle_gamma   90.00
#
_symmetry.space_group_name_H-M   'P 1'
#
loop_
_entity.id
_entity.type
_entity.pdbx_description
1 polymer ?
#
loop_
_entity_poly.entity_id
_entity_poly.type
_entity_poly.pdbx_seq_one_letter_code
_entity_poly.pdbx_strand_id
1 'polypeptide(L)'
;MNGPFTLARMLLLFPVLAVCVVRADAQAVPALENIKSQEELDKTIASLDAALFDSYNRCDLEKFRTFLADDVEFYHDQGGVTLGKENLTDSVKENICSKVTRELVPGSLQVYYMKGYGAVEMGVHRFHHPGHDDAEPVGEAKFIHLWQYKDGAWRITRVISYDHHALGK
;
A
#
# COMPACT_ATOMS: atom_id res chain seq x y z
N MET A 1 -29.36 -41.88 66.16
CA MET A 1 -30.31 -40.86 65.63
C MET A 1 -29.51 -39.91 64.78
N ASN A 2 -29.63 -40.10 63.47
CA ASN A 2 -28.81 -39.45 62.46
C ASN A 2 -29.56 -38.23 61.91
N GLY A 3 -28.98 -37.03 62.02
CA GLY A 3 -29.50 -35.81 61.41
C GLY A 3 -28.80 -35.56 60.06
N PRO A 4 -29.48 -35.10 58.99
CA PRO A 4 -28.92 -34.94 57.67
C PRO A 4 -28.15 -33.62 57.53
N PHE A 5 -26.92 -33.72 56.98
CA PHE A 5 -26.13 -32.59 56.54
C PHE A 5 -26.66 -32.04 55.22
N THR A 6 -27.11 -30.79 55.23
CA THR A 6 -27.53 -30.05 54.04
C THR A 6 -26.32 -29.36 53.45
N LEU A 7 -25.85 -29.83 52.25
CA LEU A 7 -24.81 -29.15 51.48
C LEU A 7 -25.41 -27.93 50.77
N ALA A 8 -25.05 -26.75 51.18
CA ALA A 8 -25.35 -25.51 50.46
C ALA A 8 -24.42 -25.39 49.23
N ARG A 9 -25.02 -25.51 48.05
CA ARG A 9 -24.34 -25.23 46.76
C ARG A 9 -24.22 -23.72 46.58
N MET A 10 -23.00 -23.19 46.73
CA MET A 10 -22.64 -21.80 46.46
C MET A 10 -22.43 -21.66 44.92
N LEU A 11 -23.39 -21.04 44.25
CA LEU A 11 -23.27 -20.68 42.83
C LEU A 11 -22.33 -19.46 42.71
N LEU A 12 -21.14 -19.70 42.19
CA LEU A 12 -20.21 -18.62 41.79
C LEU A 12 -20.66 -18.08 40.41
N LEU A 13 -21.28 -16.89 40.44
CA LEU A 13 -21.56 -16.10 39.23
C LEU A 13 -20.27 -15.41 38.79
N PHE A 14 -19.65 -15.90 37.73
CA PHE A 14 -18.57 -15.17 37.04
C PHE A 14 -19.19 -14.11 36.12
N PRO A 15 -18.80 -12.84 36.26
CA PRO A 15 -19.23 -11.83 35.29
C PRO A 15 -18.46 -12.05 33.98
N VAL A 16 -19.19 -12.32 32.92
CA VAL A 16 -18.64 -12.31 31.57
C VAL A 16 -18.38 -10.85 31.18
N LEU A 17 -17.11 -10.45 31.23
CA LEU A 17 -16.68 -9.16 30.69
C LEU A 17 -16.76 -9.23 29.16
N ALA A 18 -17.78 -8.62 28.57
CA ALA A 18 -17.87 -8.43 27.12
C ALA A 18 -16.79 -7.41 26.69
N VAL A 19 -15.66 -7.92 26.18
CA VAL A 19 -14.65 -7.10 25.54
C VAL A 19 -15.23 -6.64 24.19
N CYS A 20 -15.69 -5.38 24.16
CA CYS A 20 -16.01 -4.70 22.89
C CYS A 20 -14.70 -4.50 22.11
N VAL A 21 -14.41 -5.40 21.18
CA VAL A 21 -13.34 -5.20 20.20
C VAL A 21 -13.84 -4.13 19.24
N VAL A 22 -13.45 -2.88 19.45
CA VAL A 22 -13.60 -1.81 18.47
C VAL A 22 -12.66 -2.17 17.32
N ARG A 23 -13.21 -2.80 16.27
CA ARG A 23 -12.51 -2.89 14.99
C ARG A 23 -12.43 -1.47 14.46
N ALA A 24 -11.23 -0.92 14.38
CA ALA A 24 -10.97 0.23 13.54
C ALA A 24 -11.27 -0.25 12.10
N ASP A 25 -12.43 0.10 11.57
CA ASP A 25 -12.69 -0.03 10.15
C ASP A 25 -11.63 0.82 9.43
N ALA A 26 -10.66 0.17 8.83
CA ALA A 26 -9.84 0.79 7.79
C ALA A 26 -10.86 1.26 6.74
N GLN A 27 -11.01 2.58 6.60
CA GLN A 27 -12.00 3.16 5.72
C GLN A 27 -11.83 2.55 4.34
N ALA A 28 -12.79 1.75 3.90
CA ALA A 28 -12.70 1.04 2.64
C ALA A 28 -12.55 2.06 1.50
N VAL A 29 -11.53 1.87 0.67
CA VAL A 29 -11.28 2.73 -0.49
C VAL A 29 -12.52 2.71 -1.39
N PRO A 30 -13.08 3.88 -1.78
CA PRO A 30 -14.33 3.92 -2.53
C PRO A 30 -14.19 3.26 -3.91
N ALA A 31 -15.27 2.63 -4.37
CA ALA A 31 -15.40 2.13 -5.72
C ALA A 31 -15.41 3.31 -6.72
N LEU A 32 -14.91 3.10 -7.94
CA LEU A 32 -14.79 4.15 -8.95
C LEU A 32 -16.13 4.86 -9.24
N GLU A 33 -17.23 4.11 -9.30
CA GLU A 33 -18.58 4.64 -9.54
C GLU A 33 -19.13 5.49 -8.38
N ASN A 34 -18.54 5.38 -7.21
CA ASN A 34 -18.91 6.14 -6.02
C ASN A 34 -18.14 7.46 -5.89
N ILE A 35 -17.07 7.65 -6.63
CA ILE A 35 -16.27 8.87 -6.66
C ILE A 35 -17.02 9.94 -7.47
N LYS A 36 -17.35 11.09 -6.86
CA LYS A 36 -18.19 12.12 -7.45
C LYS A 36 -17.45 13.42 -7.78
N SER A 37 -16.20 13.56 -7.32
CA SER A 37 -15.39 14.76 -7.56
C SER A 37 -13.93 14.42 -7.80
N GLN A 38 -13.19 15.35 -8.41
CA GLN A 38 -11.75 15.24 -8.56
C GLN A 38 -11.06 15.16 -7.19
N GLU A 39 -11.50 15.92 -6.22
CA GLU A 39 -10.96 15.90 -4.86
C GLU A 39 -11.09 14.50 -4.19
N GLU A 40 -12.23 13.83 -4.37
CA GLU A 40 -12.43 12.47 -3.88
C GLU A 40 -11.50 11.48 -4.59
N LEU A 41 -11.31 11.65 -5.90
CA LEU A 41 -10.37 10.82 -6.67
C LEU A 41 -8.94 11.03 -6.19
N ASP A 42 -8.51 12.29 -6.01
CA ASP A 42 -7.17 12.63 -5.54
C ASP A 42 -6.89 11.99 -4.16
N LYS A 43 -7.83 12.11 -3.22
CA LYS A 43 -7.72 11.47 -1.89
C LYS A 43 -7.69 9.95 -1.98
N THR A 44 -8.48 9.37 -2.87
CA THR A 44 -8.54 7.92 -3.07
C THR A 44 -7.21 7.39 -3.56
N ILE A 45 -6.67 7.97 -4.64
CA ILE A 45 -5.41 7.52 -5.24
C ILE A 45 -4.23 7.82 -4.31
N ALA A 46 -4.18 8.98 -3.65
CA ALA A 46 -3.14 9.28 -2.67
C ALA A 46 -3.14 8.28 -1.50
N SER A 47 -4.31 7.82 -1.05
CA SER A 47 -4.42 6.79 -0.02
C SER A 47 -3.91 5.42 -0.51
N LEU A 48 -4.18 5.07 -1.76
CA LEU A 48 -3.69 3.85 -2.39
C LEU A 48 -2.17 3.88 -2.57
N ASP A 49 -1.60 5.00 -3.05
CA ASP A 49 -0.15 5.21 -3.15
C ASP A 49 0.52 5.06 -1.79
N ALA A 50 0.00 5.74 -0.78
CA ALA A 50 0.53 5.66 0.58
C ALA A 50 0.53 4.21 1.11
N ALA A 51 -0.56 3.46 0.91
CA ALA A 51 -0.67 2.08 1.37
C ALA A 51 0.23 1.11 0.59
N LEU A 52 0.36 1.30 -0.73
CA LEU A 52 1.28 0.57 -1.59
C LEU A 52 2.72 0.75 -1.11
N PHE A 53 3.16 2.00 -0.96
CA PHE A 53 4.55 2.28 -0.61
C PHE A 53 4.87 2.09 0.87
N ASP A 54 3.88 2.12 1.76
CA ASP A 54 4.04 1.62 3.12
C ASP A 54 4.38 0.11 3.12
N SER A 55 3.69 -0.70 2.30
CA SER A 55 4.00 -2.12 2.15
C SER A 55 5.38 -2.37 1.49
N TYR A 56 5.72 -1.59 0.47
CA TYR A 56 7.02 -1.59 -0.19
C TYR A 56 8.16 -1.28 0.80
N ASN A 57 8.04 -0.18 1.55
CA ASN A 57 9.06 0.29 2.49
C ASN A 57 9.29 -0.67 3.66
N ARG A 58 8.25 -1.41 4.07
CA ARG A 58 8.34 -2.44 5.12
C ARG A 58 8.63 -3.84 4.61
N CYS A 59 8.74 -4.00 3.29
CA CYS A 59 8.90 -5.30 2.65
C CYS A 59 7.77 -6.29 2.99
N ASP A 60 6.54 -5.78 3.15
CA ASP A 60 5.33 -6.59 3.26
C ASP A 60 4.88 -6.98 1.85
N LEU A 61 5.55 -7.97 1.27
CA LEU A 61 5.34 -8.39 -0.11
C LEU A 61 3.95 -8.97 -0.35
N GLU A 62 3.34 -9.60 0.63
CA GLU A 62 1.97 -10.11 0.53
C GLU A 62 0.98 -8.96 0.39
N LYS A 63 1.15 -7.89 1.15
CA LYS A 63 0.36 -6.69 1.03
C LYS A 63 0.64 -5.95 -0.29
N PHE A 64 1.91 -5.79 -0.64
CA PHE A 64 2.35 -5.15 -1.90
C PHE A 64 1.68 -5.79 -3.12
N ARG A 65 1.67 -7.10 -3.21
CA ARG A 65 1.05 -7.87 -4.32
C ARG A 65 -0.43 -7.57 -4.51
N THR A 66 -1.15 -7.23 -3.45
CA THR A 66 -2.60 -6.94 -3.55
C THR A 66 -2.91 -5.70 -4.35
N PHE A 67 -1.95 -4.78 -4.49
CA PHE A 67 -2.08 -3.56 -5.29
C PHE A 67 -1.76 -3.75 -6.77
N LEU A 68 -1.24 -4.91 -7.17
CA LEU A 68 -0.82 -5.16 -8.54
C LEU A 68 -1.86 -6.00 -9.30
N ALA A 69 -2.09 -5.66 -10.56
CA ALA A 69 -2.77 -6.55 -11.50
C ALA A 69 -1.87 -7.75 -11.85
N ASP A 70 -2.45 -8.90 -12.21
CA ASP A 70 -1.65 -10.09 -12.54
C ASP A 70 -0.74 -9.86 -13.74
N ASP A 71 -1.21 -9.05 -14.72
CA ASP A 71 -0.53 -8.65 -15.95
C ASP A 71 0.12 -7.27 -15.85
N VAL A 72 0.51 -6.84 -14.65
CA VAL A 72 1.19 -5.55 -14.46
C VAL A 72 2.47 -5.46 -15.30
N GLU A 73 2.71 -4.29 -15.88
CA GLU A 73 3.94 -4.00 -16.61
C GLU A 73 4.67 -2.84 -15.93
N PHE A 74 5.94 -3.03 -15.63
CA PHE A 74 6.81 -2.02 -15.07
C PHE A 74 7.91 -1.68 -16.04
N TYR A 75 7.98 -0.41 -16.40
CA TYR A 75 8.98 0.18 -17.30
C TYR A 75 9.90 1.10 -16.49
N HIS A 76 11.17 0.77 -16.47
CA HIS A 76 12.18 1.52 -15.73
C HIS A 76 13.29 1.96 -16.69
N ASP A 77 13.61 3.25 -16.73
CA ASP A 77 14.56 3.82 -17.69
C ASP A 77 15.96 3.24 -17.58
N GLN A 78 16.40 2.83 -16.37
CA GLN A 78 17.72 2.22 -16.16
C GLN A 78 17.65 0.70 -15.99
N GLY A 79 16.52 0.16 -15.48
CA GLY A 79 16.34 -1.25 -15.15
C GLY A 79 15.64 -2.09 -16.24
N GLY A 80 15.10 -1.42 -17.27
CA GLY A 80 14.37 -2.09 -18.34
C GLY A 80 12.93 -2.44 -17.98
N VAL A 81 12.40 -3.53 -18.50
CA VAL A 81 10.99 -3.91 -18.39
C VAL A 81 10.83 -5.16 -17.54
N THR A 82 9.92 -5.10 -16.56
CA THR A 82 9.48 -6.25 -15.76
C THR A 82 8.00 -6.51 -16.04
N LEU A 83 7.66 -7.73 -16.41
CA LEU A 83 6.31 -8.14 -16.77
C LEU A 83 5.74 -9.10 -15.73
N GLY A 84 4.50 -8.84 -15.31
CA GLY A 84 3.74 -9.69 -14.40
C GLY A 84 4.03 -9.46 -12.92
N LYS A 85 3.00 -9.70 -12.11
CA LYS A 85 3.00 -9.47 -10.65
C LYS A 85 4.10 -10.22 -9.93
N GLU A 86 4.33 -11.48 -10.25
CA GLU A 86 5.32 -12.33 -9.57
C GLU A 86 6.72 -11.75 -9.79
N ASN A 87 7.10 -11.52 -11.04
CA ASN A 87 8.42 -10.99 -11.36
C ASN A 87 8.66 -9.60 -10.73
N LEU A 88 7.64 -8.74 -10.72
CA LEU A 88 7.76 -7.43 -10.08
C LEU A 88 7.92 -7.55 -8.56
N THR A 89 7.17 -8.47 -7.92
CA THR A 89 7.29 -8.72 -6.49
C THR A 89 8.66 -9.29 -6.13
N ASP A 90 9.17 -10.23 -6.92
CA ASP A 90 10.52 -10.80 -6.72
C ASP A 90 11.60 -9.73 -6.93
N SER A 91 11.46 -8.87 -7.91
CA SER A 91 12.37 -7.73 -8.13
C SER A 91 12.40 -6.78 -6.91
N VAL A 92 11.24 -6.47 -6.33
CA VAL A 92 11.17 -5.67 -5.08
C VAL A 92 11.85 -6.39 -3.93
N LYS A 93 11.62 -7.69 -3.77
CA LYS A 93 12.28 -8.50 -2.75
C LYS A 93 13.79 -8.45 -2.86
N GLU A 94 14.31 -8.63 -4.05
CA GLU A 94 15.75 -8.75 -4.29
C GLU A 94 16.50 -7.41 -4.24
N ASN A 95 15.88 -6.36 -4.78
CA ASN A 95 16.57 -5.09 -5.01
C ASN A 95 16.25 -4.01 -3.99
N ILE A 96 15.09 -4.09 -3.32
CA ILE A 96 14.57 -3.03 -2.46
C ILE A 96 14.57 -3.42 -0.99
N CYS A 97 14.07 -4.61 -0.67
CA CYS A 97 13.90 -5.04 0.71
C CYS A 97 15.19 -4.88 1.53
N SER A 98 15.09 -4.15 2.64
CA SER A 98 16.22 -3.83 3.55
C SER A 98 17.33 -2.97 2.95
N LYS A 99 17.15 -2.43 1.75
CA LYS A 99 18.17 -1.63 1.05
C LYS A 99 17.69 -0.21 0.74
N VAL A 100 16.43 -0.09 0.30
CA VAL A 100 15.88 1.16 -0.22
C VAL A 100 14.51 1.43 0.40
N THR A 101 14.22 2.69 0.68
CA THR A 101 12.87 3.16 0.98
C THR A 101 12.46 4.27 0.03
N ARG A 102 11.17 4.33 -0.29
CA ARG A 102 10.61 5.37 -1.17
C ARG A 102 9.89 6.44 -0.36
N GLU A 103 10.09 7.69 -0.72
CA GLU A 103 9.35 8.85 -0.26
C GLU A 103 8.64 9.54 -1.45
N LEU A 104 7.37 9.88 -1.31
CA LEU A 104 6.68 10.77 -2.25
C LEU A 104 7.12 12.21 -1.99
N VAL A 105 7.57 12.93 -3.00
CA VAL A 105 7.88 14.35 -2.86
C VAL A 105 6.60 15.13 -2.59
N PRO A 106 6.51 15.85 -1.46
CA PRO A 106 5.30 16.58 -1.09
C PRO A 106 4.84 17.55 -2.18
N GLY A 107 3.54 17.51 -2.52
CA GLY A 107 2.94 18.39 -3.52
C GLY A 107 3.22 18.00 -4.98
N SER A 108 3.95 16.92 -5.25
CA SER A 108 4.23 16.46 -6.62
C SER A 108 3.12 15.60 -7.22
N LEU A 109 2.23 15.03 -6.40
CA LEU A 109 1.21 14.11 -6.84
C LEU A 109 0.17 14.81 -7.71
N GLN A 110 -0.13 14.23 -8.86
CA GLN A 110 -1.18 14.65 -9.78
C GLN A 110 -2.02 13.43 -10.16
N VAL A 111 -3.33 13.57 -10.16
CA VAL A 111 -4.26 12.47 -10.46
C VAL A 111 -5.23 12.91 -11.53
N TYR A 112 -5.48 12.04 -12.51
CA TYR A 112 -6.39 12.30 -13.61
C TYR A 112 -7.36 11.14 -13.78
N TYR A 113 -8.66 11.46 -13.87
CA TYR A 113 -9.70 10.47 -14.09
C TYR A 113 -9.60 9.83 -15.48
N MET A 114 -9.70 8.51 -15.54
CA MET A 114 -9.81 7.75 -16.78
C MET A 114 -11.18 7.08 -16.85
N LYS A 115 -12.05 7.60 -17.71
CA LYS A 115 -13.44 7.16 -17.86
C LYS A 115 -13.54 5.65 -18.09
N GLY A 116 -14.27 4.97 -17.19
CA GLY A 116 -14.54 3.53 -17.31
C GLY A 116 -13.33 2.64 -17.01
N TYR A 117 -12.22 3.22 -16.55
CA TYR A 117 -11.02 2.48 -16.24
C TYR A 117 -10.57 2.70 -14.78
N GLY A 118 -10.30 3.96 -14.40
CA GLY A 118 -9.76 4.29 -13.09
C GLY A 118 -9.08 5.66 -13.10
N ALA A 119 -7.76 5.70 -12.89
CA ALA A 119 -6.99 6.93 -12.82
C ALA A 119 -5.56 6.77 -13.36
N VAL A 120 -5.02 7.88 -13.87
CA VAL A 120 -3.57 8.08 -14.02
C VAL A 120 -3.10 8.85 -12.79
N GLU A 121 -2.05 8.37 -12.17
CA GLU A 121 -1.29 9.01 -11.12
C GLU A 121 0.08 9.36 -11.64
N MET A 122 0.55 10.57 -11.36
CA MET A 122 1.89 11.04 -11.70
C MET A 122 2.51 11.75 -10.51
N GLY A 123 3.82 11.66 -10.37
CA GLY A 123 4.50 12.35 -9.29
C GLY A 123 6.02 12.23 -9.38
N VAL A 124 6.64 12.70 -8.31
CA VAL A 124 8.10 12.58 -8.09
C VAL A 124 8.33 11.83 -6.80
N HIS A 125 9.27 10.92 -6.80
CA HIS A 125 9.63 10.14 -5.62
C HIS A 125 11.14 10.16 -5.38
N ARG A 126 11.52 10.00 -4.13
CA ARG A 126 12.91 9.88 -3.69
C ARG A 126 13.16 8.50 -3.14
N PHE A 127 14.39 8.05 -3.32
CA PHE A 127 14.87 6.79 -2.83
C PHE A 127 16.02 7.01 -1.86
N HIS A 128 15.82 6.55 -0.63
CA HIS A 128 16.77 6.64 0.46
C HIS A 128 17.40 5.26 0.70
N HIS A 129 18.64 5.25 1.17
CA HIS A 129 19.40 4.04 1.52
C HIS A 129 19.61 3.99 3.04
N PRO A 130 18.64 3.47 3.84
CA PRO A 130 18.71 3.52 5.30
C PRO A 130 20.02 2.97 5.86
N GLY A 131 20.75 3.80 6.62
CA GLY A 131 22.06 3.45 7.16
C GLY A 131 23.24 3.69 6.20
N HIS A 132 22.99 4.12 4.96
CA HIS A 132 24.00 4.38 3.94
C HIS A 132 23.83 5.73 3.24
N ASP A 133 22.87 6.57 3.66
CA ASP A 133 22.58 7.88 3.03
C ASP A 133 23.76 8.86 3.04
N ASP A 134 24.75 8.69 3.94
CA ASP A 134 25.99 9.46 3.93
C ASP A 134 26.94 9.05 2.79
N ALA A 135 26.89 7.82 2.35
CA ALA A 135 27.75 7.24 1.32
C ALA A 135 27.06 7.19 -0.05
N GLU A 136 25.76 6.88 -0.07
CA GLU A 136 24.97 6.78 -1.27
C GLU A 136 24.04 8.01 -1.40
N PRO A 137 24.04 8.71 -2.55
CA PRO A 137 23.19 9.87 -2.72
C PRO A 137 21.73 9.45 -2.77
N VAL A 138 20.83 10.31 -2.25
CA VAL A 138 19.39 10.15 -2.44
C VAL A 138 19.08 10.22 -3.92
N GLY A 139 18.39 9.18 -4.42
CA GLY A 139 17.90 9.15 -5.79
C GLY A 139 16.58 9.91 -5.90
N GLU A 140 16.32 10.53 -7.04
CA GLU A 140 15.02 11.11 -7.38
C GLU A 140 14.60 10.64 -8.77
N ALA A 141 13.32 10.38 -8.97
CA ALA A 141 12.76 10.01 -10.26
C ALA A 141 11.30 10.48 -10.38
N LYS A 142 10.81 10.52 -11.61
CA LYS A 142 9.41 10.72 -11.93
C LYS A 142 8.72 9.37 -12.12
N PHE A 143 7.42 9.32 -11.81
CA PHE A 143 6.66 8.11 -12.05
C PHE A 143 5.27 8.38 -12.63
N ILE A 144 4.74 7.37 -13.29
CA ILE A 144 3.36 7.29 -13.74
C ILE A 144 2.84 5.91 -13.34
N HIS A 145 1.71 5.89 -12.64
CA HIS A 145 0.95 4.67 -12.34
C HIS A 145 -0.40 4.74 -13.07
N LEU A 146 -0.79 3.61 -13.64
CA LEU A 146 -2.12 3.45 -14.20
C LEU A 146 -2.93 2.54 -13.28
N TRP A 147 -3.80 3.15 -12.47
CA TRP A 147 -4.71 2.48 -11.56
C TRP A 147 -5.99 2.07 -12.28
N GLN A 148 -6.31 0.80 -12.26
CA GLN A 148 -7.59 0.25 -12.73
C GLN A 148 -8.47 -0.13 -11.56
N TYR A 149 -9.76 0.27 -11.62
CA TYR A 149 -10.79 -0.28 -10.75
C TYR A 149 -11.53 -1.38 -11.50
N LYS A 150 -11.37 -2.62 -11.04
CA LYS A 150 -12.00 -3.79 -11.65
C LYS A 150 -12.29 -4.86 -10.60
N ASP A 151 -13.43 -5.54 -10.73
CA ASP A 151 -13.84 -6.63 -9.84
C ASP A 151 -13.79 -6.23 -8.35
N GLY A 152 -14.27 -5.01 -8.05
CA GLY A 152 -14.34 -4.49 -6.68
C GLY A 152 -13.01 -4.03 -6.06
N ALA A 153 -11.93 -3.93 -6.84
CA ALA A 153 -10.61 -3.57 -6.32
C ALA A 153 -9.84 -2.62 -7.25
N TRP A 154 -9.04 -1.74 -6.63
CA TRP A 154 -8.05 -0.92 -7.31
C TRP A 154 -6.74 -1.69 -7.46
N ARG A 155 -6.18 -1.73 -8.67
CA ARG A 155 -4.87 -2.33 -8.95
C ARG A 155 -4.10 -1.52 -9.97
N ILE A 156 -2.79 -1.48 -9.80
CA ILE A 156 -1.88 -0.91 -10.79
C ILE A 156 -1.72 -1.91 -11.93
N THR A 157 -1.91 -1.44 -13.15
CA THR A 157 -1.69 -2.22 -14.38
C THR A 157 -0.43 -1.83 -15.11
N ARG A 158 -0.01 -0.56 -14.99
CA ARG A 158 1.21 -0.03 -15.62
C ARG A 158 1.94 0.88 -14.65
N VAL A 159 3.24 0.71 -14.61
CA VAL A 159 4.18 1.56 -13.88
C VAL A 159 5.24 2.04 -14.85
N ILE A 160 5.50 3.33 -14.89
CA ILE A 160 6.63 3.92 -15.60
C ILE A 160 7.43 4.70 -14.58
N SER A 161 8.71 4.39 -14.42
CA SER A 161 9.63 5.10 -13.54
C SER A 161 10.81 5.59 -14.38
N TYR A 162 11.03 6.88 -14.41
CA TYR A 162 11.93 7.51 -15.38
C TYR A 162 12.57 8.79 -14.83
N ASP A 163 13.60 9.29 -15.54
CA ASP A 163 14.36 10.47 -15.18
C ASP A 163 15.10 10.27 -13.84
N HIS A 164 15.65 9.04 -13.64
CA HIS A 164 16.41 8.71 -12.43
C HIS A 164 17.72 9.45 -12.39
N HIS A 165 17.94 10.21 -11.33
CA HIS A 165 19.18 10.92 -11.07
C HIS A 165 19.47 11.01 -9.57
N ALA A 166 20.73 11.20 -9.24
CA ALA A 166 21.14 11.48 -7.88
C ALA A 166 20.87 12.94 -7.54
N LEU A 167 20.30 13.21 -6.37
CA LEU A 167 20.26 14.58 -5.85
C LEU A 167 21.67 15.00 -5.43
N GLY A 168 22.09 16.17 -5.87
CA GLY A 168 23.39 16.74 -5.48
C GLY A 168 23.49 16.89 -3.96
N LYS A 169 24.69 16.66 -3.42
CA LYS A 169 25.02 16.96 -2.02
C LYS A 169 25.10 18.46 -1.81
#